data_cefae7c7b2c45c72786ea817ba348a19
#
_entry.id   cefae7c7b2c45c72786ea817ba348a19
#
_cell.length_a   1.000
_cell.length_b   1.000
_cell.length_c   1.000
_cell.angle_alpha   90.00
_cell.angle_beta   90.00
_cell.angle_gamma   90.00
#
_symmetry.space_group_name_H-M   'P 1'
#
loop_
_entity.id
_entity.type
_entity.pdbx_description
1 polymer ?
#
loop_
_entity_poly.entity_id
_entity_poly.type
_entity_poly.pdbx_seq_one_letter_code
_entity_poly.pdbx_strand_id
1 'polypeptide(L)'
;MELSIVIPLLNENESIEELHQWISRSLDKYQYKYEIIFVDDGSTDNSWSVISRLAKKNANTRGLLFSKNYGKSQALHAGFKLSNGEFIVTMDADLQDSPEEIHEMVNKLKEKELDLISGWKKKRYDSILLKNIPSKLFNWAARKVSGIQLHDFNCGLKVYRKEVIKTIEVYGEMHRYIPVIASNEGFTKIDEQVVKHQARKYGITKFGSDRFINGLLDLITLLFLKKFGKRPMHFFGFWGTIMLIVGFGFTIYLGINKLYFNQEARLITQRPEFYVALTTMILGAQFFIAGFIGEILIRHSKGCLLYTSDAADDTPCVDL
;
A
#
# COMPACT_ATOMS: atom_id res chain seq x y z
N MET A 1 11.77 9.14 22.30
CA MET A 1 11.25 9.89 21.14
C MET A 1 9.75 9.66 21.09
N GLU A 2 8.93 10.75 21.07
CA GLU A 2 7.47 10.59 21.01
C GLU A 2 6.98 10.54 19.58
N LEU A 3 7.51 11.41 18.70
CA LEU A 3 7.07 11.51 17.32
C LEU A 3 8.21 11.28 16.33
N SER A 4 7.94 10.57 15.24
CA SER A 4 8.78 10.53 14.04
C SER A 4 7.98 11.03 12.86
N ILE A 5 8.40 12.12 12.23
CA ILE A 5 7.75 12.72 11.06
C ILE A 5 8.49 12.22 9.83
N VAL A 6 7.84 11.37 9.02
CA VAL A 6 8.40 10.77 7.80
C VAL A 6 7.90 11.52 6.58
N ILE A 7 8.80 12.09 5.81
CA ILE A 7 8.52 12.97 4.67
C ILE A 7 9.20 12.42 3.43
N PRO A 8 8.49 11.63 2.59
CA PRO A 8 9.00 11.24 1.28
C PRO A 8 8.95 12.42 0.32
N LEU A 9 9.99 12.59 -0.48
CA LEU A 9 10.05 13.68 -1.45
C LEU A 9 10.81 13.30 -2.73
N LEU A 10 10.53 14.04 -3.81
CA LEU A 10 11.24 13.96 -5.08
C LEU A 10 11.21 15.35 -5.74
N ASN A 11 12.38 15.99 -5.90
CA ASN A 11 12.52 17.32 -6.52
C ASN A 11 11.60 18.37 -5.86
N GLU A 12 11.82 18.65 -4.59
CA GLU A 12 11.03 19.58 -3.76
C GLU A 12 11.94 20.57 -3.01
N ASN A 13 13.10 20.95 -3.62
CA ASN A 13 14.11 21.78 -3.00
C ASN A 13 13.60 23.12 -2.42
N GLU A 14 12.55 23.70 -3.02
CA GLU A 14 11.98 24.99 -2.64
C GLU A 14 11.12 24.92 -1.36
N SER A 15 10.53 23.76 -1.08
CA SER A 15 9.58 23.58 0.03
C SER A 15 10.20 23.03 1.32
N ILE A 16 11.33 22.29 1.23
CA ILE A 16 11.90 21.52 2.35
C ILE A 16 12.23 22.41 3.55
N GLU A 17 12.88 23.58 3.33
CA GLU A 17 13.32 24.43 4.42
C GLU A 17 12.14 25.10 5.14
N GLU A 18 11.16 25.57 4.39
CA GLU A 18 9.92 26.15 4.92
C GLU A 18 9.11 25.09 5.69
N LEU A 19 8.99 23.87 5.14
CA LEU A 19 8.28 22.76 5.78
C LEU A 19 8.97 22.38 7.10
N HIS A 20 10.30 22.24 7.10
CA HIS A 20 11.07 21.93 8.30
C HIS A 20 10.80 22.94 9.41
N GLN A 21 10.87 24.25 9.09
CA GLN A 21 10.61 25.33 10.05
C GLN A 21 9.14 25.32 10.54
N TRP A 22 8.19 24.99 9.67
CA TRP A 22 6.78 24.93 10.03
C TRP A 22 6.49 23.75 10.96
N ILE A 23 7.02 22.57 10.67
CA ILE A 23 6.93 21.40 11.55
C ILE A 23 7.55 21.71 12.92
N SER A 24 8.78 22.23 12.93
CA SER A 24 9.49 22.52 14.18
C SER A 24 8.67 23.50 15.04
N ARG A 25 8.22 24.63 14.48
CA ARG A 25 7.39 25.60 15.23
C ARG A 25 6.10 24.99 15.75
N SER A 26 5.45 24.11 14.97
CA SER A 26 4.19 23.48 15.36
C SER A 26 4.38 22.49 16.51
N LEU A 27 5.46 21.71 16.51
CA LEU A 27 5.72 20.68 17.52
C LEU A 27 6.36 21.26 18.79
N ASP A 28 7.26 22.24 18.66
CA ASP A 28 7.91 22.91 19.78
C ASP A 28 6.88 23.63 20.68
N LYS A 29 5.81 24.16 20.11
CA LYS A 29 4.69 24.77 20.83
C LYS A 29 4.07 23.82 21.88
N TYR A 30 4.07 22.51 21.59
CA TYR A 30 3.52 21.46 22.47
C TYR A 30 4.59 20.66 23.18
N GLN A 31 5.89 21.08 23.07
CA GLN A 31 7.04 20.48 23.73
C GLN A 31 7.24 18.98 23.42
N TYR A 32 6.88 18.54 22.22
CA TYR A 32 7.11 17.17 21.79
C TYR A 32 8.61 16.86 21.66
N LYS A 33 8.99 15.62 22.04
CA LYS A 33 10.30 15.05 21.65
C LYS A 33 10.12 14.37 20.29
N TYR A 34 10.62 15.00 19.22
CA TYR A 34 10.39 14.54 17.85
C TYR A 34 11.68 14.40 17.03
N GLU A 35 11.59 13.63 15.96
CA GLU A 35 12.54 13.60 14.87
C GLU A 35 11.83 13.84 13.53
N ILE A 36 12.53 14.46 12.58
CA ILE A 36 12.09 14.65 11.21
C ILE A 36 12.97 13.81 10.30
N ILE A 37 12.37 12.93 9.51
CA ILE A 37 13.07 12.02 8.59
C ILE A 37 12.64 12.37 7.17
N PHE A 38 13.51 13.05 6.44
CA PHE A 38 13.34 13.30 5.01
C PHE A 38 13.87 12.11 4.24
N VAL A 39 13.05 11.56 3.33
CA VAL A 39 13.43 10.47 2.44
C VAL A 39 13.39 10.97 1.01
N ASP A 40 14.57 11.21 0.46
CA ASP A 40 14.77 11.68 -0.91
C ASP A 40 14.75 10.48 -1.87
N ASP A 41 13.71 10.40 -2.69
CA ASP A 41 13.48 9.31 -3.64
C ASP A 41 14.26 9.52 -4.96
N GLY A 42 15.55 9.86 -4.83
CA GLY A 42 16.45 10.04 -5.98
C GLY A 42 16.22 11.33 -6.73
N SER A 43 16.10 12.46 -6.03
CA SER A 43 15.96 13.79 -6.64
C SER A 43 17.15 14.14 -7.54
N THR A 44 16.86 14.87 -8.59
CA THR A 44 17.84 15.38 -9.55
C THR A 44 18.12 16.88 -9.36
N ASP A 45 17.41 17.53 -8.44
CA ASP A 45 17.58 18.93 -8.06
C ASP A 45 18.45 19.06 -6.79
N ASN A 46 18.42 20.23 -6.16
CA ASN A 46 19.19 20.51 -4.94
C ASN A 46 18.54 19.99 -3.64
N SER A 47 17.48 19.15 -3.71
CA SER A 47 16.75 18.67 -2.52
C SER A 47 17.67 18.02 -1.49
N TRP A 48 18.53 17.09 -1.94
CA TRP A 48 19.47 16.42 -1.03
C TRP A 48 20.45 17.38 -0.34
N SER A 49 20.94 18.40 -1.05
CA SER A 49 21.83 19.41 -0.47
C SER A 49 21.17 20.19 0.66
N VAL A 50 19.86 20.52 0.48
CA VAL A 50 19.07 21.19 1.52
C VAL A 50 18.87 20.29 2.73
N ILE A 51 18.46 19.01 2.51
CA ILE A 51 18.29 18.03 3.59
C ILE A 51 19.59 17.84 4.39
N SER A 52 20.71 17.64 3.68
CA SER A 52 22.01 17.45 4.32
C SER A 52 22.43 18.65 5.17
N ARG A 53 22.13 19.86 4.70
CA ARG A 53 22.40 21.10 5.47
C ARG A 53 21.52 21.19 6.72
N LEU A 54 20.23 20.83 6.63
CA LEU A 54 19.31 20.82 7.76
C LEU A 54 19.69 19.77 8.80
N ALA A 55 20.05 18.55 8.36
CA ALA A 55 20.48 17.47 9.25
C ALA A 55 21.77 17.81 10.01
N LYS A 56 22.71 18.54 9.39
CA LYS A 56 23.93 19.03 10.08
C LYS A 56 23.63 20.11 11.13
N LYS A 57 22.59 20.91 10.93
CA LYS A 57 22.22 22.02 11.83
C LYS A 57 21.30 21.57 12.98
N ASN A 58 20.52 20.53 12.78
CA ASN A 58 19.47 20.11 13.72
C ASN A 58 19.63 18.63 14.06
N ALA A 59 19.96 18.34 15.31
CA ALA A 59 20.18 16.97 15.79
C ALA A 59 18.96 16.05 15.70
N ASN A 60 17.75 16.62 15.62
CA ASN A 60 16.49 15.91 15.46
C ASN A 60 16.08 15.72 13.99
N THR A 61 16.93 16.11 13.04
CA THR A 61 16.64 15.98 11.59
C THR A 61 17.58 14.94 10.98
N ARG A 62 17.00 14.02 10.22
CA ARG A 62 17.70 12.95 9.51
C ARG A 62 17.31 12.94 8.04
N GLY A 63 18.24 12.57 7.19
CA GLY A 63 18.02 12.40 5.75
C GLY A 63 18.37 10.98 5.29
N LEU A 64 17.61 10.46 4.35
CA LEU A 64 17.91 9.25 3.59
C LEU A 64 17.82 9.58 2.11
N LEU A 65 18.83 9.18 1.33
CA LEU A 65 18.87 9.38 -0.13
C LEU A 65 18.83 8.04 -0.84
N PHE A 66 17.93 7.90 -1.81
CA PHE A 66 17.94 6.79 -2.73
C PHE A 66 18.81 7.07 -3.95
N SER A 67 19.47 6.04 -4.48
CA SER A 67 20.31 6.14 -5.68
C SER A 67 19.55 6.47 -6.96
N LYS A 68 18.23 6.18 -6.98
CA LYS A 68 17.29 6.49 -8.07
C LYS A 68 15.87 6.53 -7.51
N ASN A 69 14.91 6.95 -8.34
CA ASN A 69 13.50 6.91 -7.97
C ASN A 69 12.99 5.46 -7.87
N TYR A 70 12.55 5.08 -6.66
CA TYR A 70 11.91 3.79 -6.35
C TYR A 70 10.42 3.94 -6.04
N GLY A 71 9.91 5.16 -5.96
CA GLY A 71 8.52 5.49 -5.68
C GLY A 71 8.22 5.78 -4.21
N LYS A 72 7.14 6.54 -4.00
CA LYS A 72 6.72 7.04 -2.68
C LYS A 72 6.54 5.94 -1.62
N SER A 73 6.06 4.77 -2.02
CA SER A 73 5.85 3.64 -1.10
C SER A 73 7.16 3.14 -0.51
N GLN A 74 8.20 3.00 -1.34
CA GLN A 74 9.53 2.58 -0.88
C GLN A 74 10.17 3.64 0.01
N ALA A 75 10.01 4.92 -0.35
CA ALA A 75 10.49 6.02 0.47
C ALA A 75 9.83 6.03 1.86
N LEU A 76 8.51 5.84 1.93
CA LEU A 76 7.80 5.69 3.20
C LEU A 76 8.28 4.47 3.99
N HIS A 77 8.40 3.31 3.35
CA HIS A 77 8.87 2.09 4.02
C HIS A 77 10.26 2.24 4.61
N ALA A 78 11.19 2.86 3.90
CA ALA A 78 12.53 3.17 4.41
C ALA A 78 12.48 4.14 5.60
N GLY A 79 11.67 5.19 5.51
CA GLY A 79 11.44 6.12 6.61
C GLY A 79 10.83 5.44 7.85
N PHE A 80 9.90 4.52 7.67
CA PHE A 80 9.30 3.71 8.73
C PHE A 80 10.32 2.82 9.44
N LYS A 81 11.24 2.22 8.71
CA LYS A 81 12.33 1.43 9.30
C LYS A 81 13.23 2.27 10.20
N LEU A 82 13.51 3.51 9.79
CA LEU A 82 14.38 4.44 10.54
C LEU A 82 13.69 5.13 11.70
N SER A 83 12.36 5.16 11.74
CA SER A 83 11.60 5.87 12.77
C SER A 83 11.70 5.21 14.14
N ASN A 84 11.89 6.04 15.20
CA ASN A 84 12.06 5.59 16.59
C ASN A 84 10.93 6.09 17.51
N GLY A 85 10.07 7.00 17.02
CA GLY A 85 8.96 7.56 17.80
C GLY A 85 7.92 6.52 18.21
N GLU A 86 7.20 6.80 19.26
CA GLU A 86 6.01 6.04 19.69
C GLU A 86 4.87 6.19 18.67
N PHE A 87 4.75 7.40 18.11
CA PHE A 87 3.81 7.70 17.03
C PHE A 87 4.58 8.15 15.80
N ILE A 88 4.20 7.60 14.65
CA ILE A 88 4.79 7.94 13.37
C ILE A 88 3.79 8.76 12.57
N VAL A 89 4.25 9.89 12.06
CA VAL A 89 3.45 10.79 11.23
C VAL A 89 4.01 10.76 9.81
N THR A 90 3.15 10.53 8.82
CA THR A 90 3.52 10.76 7.42
C THR A 90 2.97 12.09 6.94
N MET A 91 3.71 12.78 6.07
CA MET A 91 3.34 14.07 5.52
C MET A 91 3.99 14.27 4.16
N ASP A 92 3.31 14.96 3.25
CA ASP A 92 3.87 15.30 1.94
C ASP A 92 4.75 16.57 2.04
N ALA A 93 5.78 16.65 1.17
CA ALA A 93 6.75 17.76 1.20
C ALA A 93 6.25 19.06 0.55
N ASP A 94 5.05 19.06 -0.05
CA ASP A 94 4.54 20.12 -0.93
C ASP A 94 3.83 21.28 -0.22
N LEU A 95 3.91 21.36 1.12
CA LEU A 95 3.29 22.38 1.97
C LEU A 95 1.75 22.42 1.90
N GLN A 96 1.09 21.40 1.36
CA GLN A 96 -0.37 21.35 1.26
C GLN A 96 -1.05 20.90 2.56
N ASP A 97 -0.39 20.06 3.35
CA ASP A 97 -0.89 19.56 4.63
C ASP A 97 -0.34 20.39 5.80
N SER A 98 -1.18 20.74 6.77
CA SER A 98 -0.78 21.54 7.92
C SER A 98 -0.19 20.70 9.04
N PRO A 99 1.08 20.94 9.46
CA PRO A 99 1.65 20.28 10.65
C PRO A 99 0.93 20.62 11.95
N GLU A 100 0.13 21.69 11.99
CA GLU A 100 -0.63 22.09 13.18
C GLU A 100 -1.69 21.05 13.58
N GLU A 101 -2.17 20.26 12.62
CA GLU A 101 -3.16 19.21 12.85
C GLU A 101 -2.56 17.99 13.59
N ILE A 102 -1.22 17.83 13.62
CA ILE A 102 -0.55 16.67 14.20
C ILE A 102 -0.91 16.49 15.68
N HIS A 103 -0.93 17.58 16.44
CA HIS A 103 -1.24 17.55 17.87
C HIS A 103 -2.63 16.97 18.15
N GLU A 104 -3.64 17.47 17.45
CA GLU A 104 -5.03 16.98 17.62
C GLU A 104 -5.18 15.54 17.16
N MET A 105 -4.53 15.14 16.06
CA MET A 105 -4.54 13.76 15.56
C MET A 105 -3.89 12.80 16.55
N VAL A 106 -2.75 13.17 17.15
CA VAL A 106 -2.07 12.36 18.17
C VAL A 106 -2.93 12.22 19.43
N ASN A 107 -3.53 13.30 19.91
CA ASN A 107 -4.42 13.26 21.07
C ASN A 107 -5.63 12.37 20.80
N LYS A 108 -6.30 12.54 19.68
CA LYS A 108 -7.44 11.69 19.29
C LYS A 108 -7.05 10.21 19.19
N LEU A 109 -5.85 9.93 18.66
CA LEU A 109 -5.34 8.56 18.57
C LEU A 109 -5.10 7.96 19.95
N LYS A 110 -4.55 8.74 20.90
CA LYS A 110 -4.34 8.32 22.29
C LYS A 110 -5.67 8.10 23.03
N GLU A 111 -6.58 9.09 22.99
CA GLU A 111 -7.86 9.07 23.71
C GLU A 111 -8.78 7.93 23.28
N LYS A 112 -8.82 7.65 21.98
CA LYS A 112 -9.66 6.58 21.42
C LYS A 112 -8.92 5.25 21.26
N GLU A 113 -7.68 5.16 21.72
CA GLU A 113 -6.82 3.98 21.56
C GLU A 113 -6.78 3.45 20.12
N LEU A 114 -6.70 4.36 19.14
CA LEU A 114 -6.67 4.00 17.74
C LEU A 114 -5.30 3.43 17.34
N ASP A 115 -5.30 2.58 16.32
CA ASP A 115 -4.08 2.08 15.68
C ASP A 115 -3.53 3.09 14.67
N LEU A 116 -4.45 3.75 13.96
CA LEU A 116 -4.15 4.69 12.89
C LEU A 116 -5.25 5.74 12.77
N ILE A 117 -4.86 6.98 12.48
CA ILE A 117 -5.78 8.05 12.08
C ILE A 117 -5.34 8.69 10.78
N SER A 118 -6.26 8.82 9.81
CA SER A 118 -6.02 9.43 8.51
C SER A 118 -6.59 10.84 8.45
N GLY A 119 -5.87 11.76 7.82
CA GLY A 119 -6.44 13.05 7.50
C GLY A 119 -7.54 12.93 6.44
N TRP A 120 -8.58 13.76 6.54
CA TRP A 120 -9.63 13.91 5.54
C TRP A 120 -9.66 15.33 5.00
N LYS A 121 -9.26 15.51 3.73
CA LYS A 121 -9.28 16.78 3.02
C LYS A 121 -10.69 17.09 2.52
N LYS A 122 -11.57 17.60 3.40
CA LYS A 122 -12.98 17.89 3.08
C LYS A 122 -13.13 18.99 2.00
N LYS A 123 -12.26 20.01 2.04
CA LYS A 123 -12.14 21.04 0.99
C LYS A 123 -10.81 20.82 0.27
N ARG A 124 -10.85 20.54 -1.03
CA ARG A 124 -9.67 20.40 -1.88
C ARG A 124 -9.60 21.58 -2.83
N TYR A 125 -8.43 22.18 -2.95
CA TYR A 125 -8.16 23.30 -3.88
C TYR A 125 -7.72 22.80 -5.27
N ASP A 126 -7.81 21.49 -5.52
CA ASP A 126 -7.48 20.86 -6.81
C ASP A 126 -8.64 20.99 -7.83
N SER A 127 -8.33 20.90 -9.15
CA SER A 127 -9.32 20.98 -10.24
C SER A 127 -10.42 19.92 -10.10
N ILE A 128 -11.68 20.35 -10.18
CA ILE A 128 -12.88 19.54 -9.84
C ILE A 128 -13.07 18.35 -10.79
N LEU A 129 -12.87 18.54 -12.09
CA LEU A 129 -13.20 17.53 -13.10
C LEU A 129 -12.13 16.45 -13.29
N LEU A 130 -10.85 16.80 -13.23
CA LEU A 130 -9.76 15.87 -13.55
C LEU A 130 -9.27 15.07 -12.36
N LYS A 131 -9.48 15.55 -11.12
CA LYS A 131 -8.96 14.90 -9.91
C LYS A 131 -10.04 14.43 -8.92
N ASN A 132 -11.13 15.18 -8.77
CA ASN A 132 -12.12 14.90 -7.71
C ASN A 132 -13.04 13.73 -8.04
N ILE A 133 -13.50 13.57 -9.29
CA ILE A 133 -14.40 12.46 -9.68
C ILE A 133 -13.67 11.11 -9.62
N PRO A 134 -12.49 10.94 -10.25
CA PRO A 134 -11.73 9.69 -10.12
C PRO A 134 -11.36 9.35 -8.67
N SER A 135 -11.00 10.35 -7.85
CA SER A 135 -10.69 10.16 -6.45
C SER A 135 -11.91 9.71 -5.62
N LYS A 136 -13.11 10.25 -5.88
CA LYS A 136 -14.35 9.83 -5.19
C LYS A 136 -14.72 8.39 -5.53
N LEU A 137 -14.66 8.02 -6.82
CA LEU A 137 -14.91 6.65 -7.27
C LEU A 137 -13.93 5.66 -6.64
N PHE A 138 -12.65 6.02 -6.65
CA PHE A 138 -11.58 5.25 -6.01
C PHE A 138 -11.84 5.07 -4.50
N ASN A 139 -12.11 6.13 -3.76
CA ASN A 139 -12.38 6.06 -2.32
C ASN A 139 -13.64 5.24 -2.02
N TRP A 140 -14.69 5.35 -2.86
CA TRP A 140 -15.89 4.53 -2.75
C TRP A 140 -15.57 3.03 -2.93
N ALA A 141 -14.83 2.69 -3.99
CA ALA A 141 -14.41 1.33 -4.25
C ALA A 141 -13.52 0.78 -3.12
N ALA A 142 -12.53 1.57 -2.66
CA ALA A 142 -11.65 1.20 -1.55
C ALA A 142 -12.45 0.92 -0.26
N ARG A 143 -13.44 1.76 0.09
CA ARG A 143 -14.33 1.52 1.24
C ARG A 143 -15.11 0.23 1.11
N LYS A 144 -15.77 0.02 -0.04
CA LYS A 144 -16.61 -1.18 -0.27
C LYS A 144 -15.81 -2.47 -0.18
N VAL A 145 -14.57 -2.40 -0.64
CA VAL A 145 -13.64 -3.53 -0.69
C VAL A 145 -12.99 -3.82 0.65
N SER A 146 -12.45 -2.77 1.28
CA SER A 146 -11.72 -2.93 2.55
C SER A 146 -12.66 -3.09 3.76
N GLY A 147 -13.87 -2.53 3.68
CA GLY A 147 -14.77 -2.40 4.83
C GLY A 147 -14.42 -1.24 5.75
N ILE A 148 -13.34 -0.49 5.45
CA ILE A 148 -12.87 0.63 6.27
C ILE A 148 -13.62 1.90 5.86
N GLN A 149 -14.20 2.62 6.84
CA GLN A 149 -15.03 3.80 6.61
C GLN A 149 -14.19 5.09 6.59
N LEU A 150 -13.27 5.22 5.62
CA LEU A 150 -12.50 6.44 5.39
C LEU A 150 -13.03 7.20 4.17
N HIS A 151 -13.17 8.53 4.28
CA HIS A 151 -13.54 9.38 3.16
C HIS A 151 -12.35 9.69 2.23
N ASP A 152 -11.13 9.66 2.75
CA ASP A 152 -9.92 9.98 2.00
C ASP A 152 -8.76 9.02 2.29
N PHE A 153 -8.57 8.02 1.44
CA PHE A 153 -7.41 7.11 1.50
C PHE A 153 -6.13 7.78 1.01
N ASN A 154 -6.25 8.83 0.17
CA ASN A 154 -5.12 9.47 -0.51
C ASN A 154 -4.45 10.59 0.31
N CYS A 155 -4.97 10.96 1.47
CA CYS A 155 -4.35 11.99 2.30
C CYS A 155 -2.94 11.56 2.71
N GLY A 156 -1.94 12.44 2.51
CA GLY A 156 -0.55 12.21 2.92
C GLY A 156 -0.38 12.27 4.43
N LEU A 157 -1.15 13.14 5.10
CA LEU A 157 -1.09 13.31 6.55
C LEU A 157 -1.83 12.19 7.26
N LYS A 158 -1.08 11.32 7.93
CA LYS A 158 -1.59 10.22 8.74
C LYS A 158 -0.72 10.06 9.99
N VAL A 159 -1.33 9.58 11.07
CA VAL A 159 -0.63 9.24 12.32
C VAL A 159 -0.87 7.77 12.63
N TYR A 160 0.18 7.09 13.02
CA TYR A 160 0.20 5.64 13.30
C TYR A 160 0.85 5.37 14.64
N ARG A 161 0.43 4.29 15.30
CA ARG A 161 1.23 3.69 16.37
C ARG A 161 2.46 3.01 15.78
N LYS A 162 3.54 2.96 16.54
CA LYS A 162 4.81 2.33 16.12
C LYS A 162 4.62 0.88 15.69
N GLU A 163 3.81 0.13 16.41
CA GLU A 163 3.54 -1.29 16.16
C GLU A 163 2.97 -1.50 14.76
N VAL A 164 2.03 -0.64 14.33
CA VAL A 164 1.44 -0.71 12.99
C VAL A 164 2.52 -0.63 11.93
N ILE A 165 3.37 0.40 12.03
CA ILE A 165 4.38 0.71 11.01
C ILE A 165 5.52 -0.32 10.98
N LYS A 166 5.84 -0.92 12.14
CA LYS A 166 6.88 -1.96 12.20
C LYS A 166 6.38 -3.32 11.71
N THR A 167 5.07 -3.53 11.65
CA THR A 167 4.46 -4.78 11.17
C THR A 167 4.18 -4.78 9.68
N ILE A 168 3.81 -3.62 9.10
CA ILE A 168 3.39 -3.55 7.70
C ILE A 168 4.57 -3.36 6.76
N GLU A 169 4.47 -3.96 5.58
CA GLU A 169 5.36 -3.67 4.44
C GLU A 169 4.61 -2.87 3.38
N VAL A 170 5.23 -1.77 2.94
CA VAL A 170 4.64 -0.88 1.91
C VAL A 170 5.51 -0.94 0.66
N TYR A 171 4.94 -1.43 -0.45
CA TYR A 171 5.63 -1.58 -1.74
C TYR A 171 4.74 -1.13 -2.91
N GLY A 172 5.31 -1.04 -4.12
CA GLY A 172 4.58 -0.60 -5.31
C GLY A 172 3.92 0.77 -5.13
N GLU A 173 2.66 0.90 -5.49
CA GLU A 173 1.85 2.12 -5.29
C GLU A 173 0.95 2.04 -4.03
N MET A 174 1.26 1.12 -3.09
CA MET A 174 0.38 0.80 -1.96
C MET A 174 0.38 1.82 -0.82
N HIS A 175 1.13 2.92 -0.93
CA HIS A 175 1.12 3.99 0.09
C HIS A 175 -0.28 4.55 0.41
N ARG A 176 -1.22 4.47 -0.53
CA ARG A 176 -2.61 4.90 -0.33
C ARG A 176 -3.42 3.91 0.50
N TYR A 177 -3.01 2.66 0.46
CA TYR A 177 -3.71 1.54 1.07
C TYR A 177 -3.11 1.13 2.41
N ILE A 178 -2.21 1.91 2.99
CA ILE A 178 -1.65 1.63 4.32
C ILE A 178 -2.76 1.31 5.34
N PRO A 179 -3.91 2.03 5.40
CA PRO A 179 -4.99 1.64 6.31
C PRO A 179 -5.56 0.25 6.05
N VAL A 180 -5.61 -0.16 4.76
CA VAL A 180 -6.11 -1.50 4.38
C VAL A 180 -5.09 -2.58 4.74
N ILE A 181 -3.81 -2.33 4.49
CA ILE A 181 -2.72 -3.23 4.84
C ILE A 181 -2.69 -3.42 6.36
N ALA A 182 -2.74 -2.33 7.13
CA ALA A 182 -2.79 -2.36 8.59
C ALA A 182 -4.00 -3.18 9.10
N SER A 183 -5.18 -2.97 8.53
CA SER A 183 -6.38 -3.73 8.88
C SER A 183 -6.25 -5.23 8.59
N ASN A 184 -5.56 -5.60 7.51
CA ASN A 184 -5.31 -7.01 7.16
C ASN A 184 -4.34 -7.70 8.14
N GLU A 185 -3.44 -6.92 8.77
CA GLU A 185 -2.52 -7.39 9.81
C GLU A 185 -3.13 -7.32 11.24
N GLY A 186 -4.42 -6.96 11.35
CA GLY A 186 -5.16 -6.98 12.62
C GLY A 186 -5.35 -5.62 13.29
N PHE A 187 -4.77 -4.55 12.76
CA PHE A 187 -4.94 -3.19 13.26
C PHE A 187 -6.24 -2.57 12.73
N THR A 188 -7.34 -2.79 13.44
CA THR A 188 -8.69 -2.44 12.96
C THR A 188 -9.25 -1.15 13.53
N LYS A 189 -8.63 -0.59 14.58
CA LYS A 189 -9.06 0.66 15.20
C LYS A 189 -8.58 1.87 14.37
N ILE A 190 -9.26 2.12 13.25
CA ILE A 190 -8.92 3.15 12.26
C ILE A 190 -10.00 4.22 12.25
N ASP A 191 -9.60 5.48 12.36
CA ASP A 191 -10.50 6.65 12.29
C ASP A 191 -9.93 7.72 11.34
N GLU A 192 -10.67 8.76 11.09
CA GLU A 192 -10.22 9.91 10.30
C GLU A 192 -10.50 11.24 11.01
N GLN A 193 -9.76 12.26 10.60
CA GLN A 193 -9.94 13.63 11.07
C GLN A 193 -9.95 14.61 9.91
N VAL A 194 -10.90 15.53 9.93
CA VAL A 194 -10.89 16.63 8.95
C VAL A 194 -9.66 17.50 9.19
N VAL A 195 -8.85 17.67 8.16
CA VAL A 195 -7.61 18.43 8.21
C VAL A 195 -7.67 19.61 7.23
N LYS A 196 -6.97 20.70 7.58
CA LYS A 196 -6.81 21.85 6.70
C LYS A 196 -5.90 21.47 5.54
N HIS A 197 -6.32 21.86 4.34
CA HIS A 197 -5.55 21.67 3.13
C HIS A 197 -5.34 23.02 2.45
N GLN A 198 -4.11 23.28 1.99
CA GLN A 198 -3.74 24.53 1.33
C GLN A 198 -3.46 24.28 -0.16
N ALA A 199 -3.52 25.35 -0.95
CA ALA A 199 -3.06 25.29 -2.34
C ALA A 199 -1.53 25.07 -2.37
N ARG A 200 -1.04 24.28 -3.34
CA ARG A 200 0.39 24.07 -3.54
C ARG A 200 1.09 25.40 -3.79
N LYS A 201 2.17 25.67 -3.06
CA LYS A 201 2.92 26.92 -3.14
C LYS A 201 4.04 26.84 -4.18
N TYR A 202 4.73 25.70 -4.27
CA TYR A 202 5.90 25.47 -5.13
C TYR A 202 5.70 24.26 -6.03
N GLY A 203 6.43 24.22 -7.16
CA GLY A 203 6.51 23.08 -8.05
C GLY A 203 5.29 22.82 -8.91
N ILE A 204 5.40 21.83 -9.81
CA ILE A 204 4.34 21.44 -10.74
C ILE A 204 3.78 20.09 -10.31
N THR A 205 2.49 19.86 -10.54
CA THR A 205 1.87 18.56 -10.27
C THR A 205 2.43 17.49 -11.21
N LYS A 206 3.16 16.52 -10.67
CA LYS A 206 3.84 15.43 -11.42
C LYS A 206 2.94 14.22 -11.73
N PHE A 207 1.61 14.37 -11.74
CA PHE A 207 0.69 13.26 -11.82
C PHE A 207 0.08 13.10 -13.21
N GLY A 208 0.36 11.96 -13.89
CA GLY A 208 -0.24 11.54 -15.16
C GLY A 208 -1.50 10.69 -15.00
N SER A 209 -2.14 10.36 -16.16
CA SER A 209 -3.33 9.48 -16.28
C SER A 209 -3.08 8.03 -15.84
N ASP A 210 -1.85 7.56 -15.95
CA ASP A 210 -1.42 6.18 -15.64
C ASP A 210 -1.69 5.79 -14.17
N ARG A 211 -1.74 6.82 -13.31
CA ARG A 211 -2.05 6.66 -11.89
C ARG A 211 -3.46 6.09 -11.62
N PHE A 212 -4.42 6.33 -12.51
CA PHE A 212 -5.77 5.78 -12.35
C PHE A 212 -5.80 4.29 -12.64
N ILE A 213 -5.14 3.87 -13.71
CA ILE A 213 -5.03 2.46 -14.10
C ILE A 213 -4.25 1.68 -13.03
N ASN A 214 -3.11 2.20 -12.61
CA ASN A 214 -2.30 1.60 -11.55
C ASN A 214 -3.08 1.49 -10.23
N GLY A 215 -3.82 2.55 -9.84
CA GLY A 215 -4.66 2.52 -8.65
C GLY A 215 -5.79 1.48 -8.71
N LEU A 216 -6.38 1.23 -9.90
CA LEU A 216 -7.38 0.19 -10.07
C LEU A 216 -6.76 -1.21 -9.96
N LEU A 217 -5.62 -1.42 -10.58
CA LEU A 217 -4.87 -2.69 -10.50
C LEU A 217 -4.43 -2.99 -9.06
N ASP A 218 -3.95 -1.97 -8.34
CA ASP A 218 -3.60 -2.10 -6.93
C ASP A 218 -4.81 -2.48 -6.07
N LEU A 219 -5.99 -1.89 -6.36
CA LEU A 219 -7.21 -2.22 -5.65
C LEU A 219 -7.62 -3.69 -5.89
N ILE A 220 -7.52 -4.16 -7.13
CA ILE A 220 -7.78 -5.58 -7.48
C ILE A 220 -6.77 -6.48 -6.75
N THR A 221 -5.50 -6.10 -6.74
CA THR A 221 -4.44 -6.84 -6.03
C THR A 221 -4.73 -6.93 -4.54
N LEU A 222 -5.12 -5.82 -3.90
CA LEU A 222 -5.48 -5.81 -2.48
C LEU A 222 -6.70 -6.66 -2.16
N LEU A 223 -7.72 -6.65 -3.05
CA LEU A 223 -8.88 -7.54 -2.96
C LEU A 223 -8.48 -8.99 -2.96
N PHE A 224 -7.65 -9.33 -3.93
CA PHE A 224 -7.15 -10.68 -4.10
C PHE A 224 -6.34 -11.11 -2.87
N LEU A 225 -5.38 -10.28 -2.42
CA LEU A 225 -4.56 -10.55 -1.25
C LEU A 225 -5.40 -10.65 0.04
N LYS A 226 -6.39 -9.79 0.24
CA LYS A 226 -7.29 -9.87 1.40
C LYS A 226 -8.04 -11.19 1.46
N LYS A 227 -8.59 -11.65 0.32
CA LYS A 227 -9.43 -12.85 0.26
C LYS A 227 -8.62 -14.13 0.13
N PHE A 228 -7.58 -14.13 -0.69
CA PHE A 228 -6.83 -15.31 -1.08
C PHE A 228 -5.34 -15.26 -0.71
N GLY A 229 -4.83 -14.13 -0.22
CA GLY A 229 -3.41 -13.94 0.10
C GLY A 229 -2.87 -14.92 1.15
N LYS A 230 -3.74 -15.47 2.02
CA LYS A 230 -3.34 -16.50 2.99
C LYS A 230 -3.49 -17.94 2.45
N ARG A 231 -4.25 -18.14 1.36
CA ARG A 231 -4.59 -19.45 0.78
C ARG A 231 -4.85 -19.35 -0.73
N PRO A 232 -3.85 -19.05 -1.56
CA PRO A 232 -4.04 -18.86 -3.01
C PRO A 232 -4.52 -20.14 -3.70
N MET A 233 -4.18 -21.31 -3.16
CA MET A 233 -4.64 -22.60 -3.67
C MET A 233 -6.17 -22.73 -3.66
N HIS A 234 -6.88 -22.07 -2.73
CA HIS A 234 -8.35 -22.10 -2.72
C HIS A 234 -8.98 -21.39 -3.94
N PHE A 235 -8.33 -20.38 -4.48
CA PHE A 235 -8.80 -19.70 -5.69
C PHE A 235 -8.33 -20.41 -6.97
N PHE A 236 -7.03 -20.48 -7.13
CA PHE A 236 -6.43 -21.01 -8.36
C PHE A 236 -6.65 -22.51 -8.51
N GLY A 237 -6.52 -23.28 -7.43
CA GLY A 237 -6.75 -24.71 -7.44
C GLY A 237 -8.21 -25.06 -7.72
N PHE A 238 -9.17 -24.33 -7.14
CA PHE A 238 -10.60 -24.56 -7.39
C PHE A 238 -10.95 -24.31 -8.86
N TRP A 239 -10.62 -23.15 -9.42
CA TRP A 239 -10.90 -22.86 -10.82
C TRP A 239 -10.10 -23.75 -11.76
N GLY A 240 -8.83 -24.05 -11.45
CA GLY A 240 -8.00 -24.99 -12.21
C GLY A 240 -8.62 -26.38 -12.29
N THR A 241 -9.10 -26.91 -11.16
CA THR A 241 -9.75 -28.23 -11.10
C THR A 241 -11.04 -28.26 -11.92
N ILE A 242 -11.89 -27.20 -11.82
CA ILE A 242 -13.11 -27.12 -12.64
C ILE A 242 -12.76 -27.12 -14.13
N MET A 243 -11.79 -26.29 -14.55
CA MET A 243 -11.37 -26.21 -15.95
C MET A 243 -10.83 -27.55 -16.46
N LEU A 244 -10.06 -28.28 -15.63
CA LEU A 244 -9.59 -29.63 -15.97
C LEU A 244 -10.73 -30.61 -16.15
N ILE A 245 -11.68 -30.65 -15.22
CA ILE A 245 -12.85 -31.55 -15.29
C ILE A 245 -13.69 -31.25 -16.52
N VAL A 246 -13.98 -29.96 -16.78
CA VAL A 246 -14.79 -29.55 -17.94
C VAL A 246 -14.07 -29.86 -19.25
N GLY A 247 -12.79 -29.51 -19.38
CA GLY A 247 -12.01 -29.77 -20.60
C GLY A 247 -11.85 -31.27 -20.88
N PHE A 248 -11.56 -32.06 -19.83
CA PHE A 248 -11.43 -33.51 -19.93
C PHE A 248 -12.78 -34.18 -20.27
N GLY A 249 -13.85 -33.80 -19.59
CA GLY A 249 -15.20 -34.30 -19.86
C GLY A 249 -15.66 -33.99 -21.29
N PHE A 250 -15.35 -32.78 -21.78
CA PHE A 250 -15.69 -32.40 -23.15
C PHE A 250 -14.86 -33.17 -24.20
N THR A 251 -13.57 -33.44 -23.90
CA THR A 251 -12.72 -34.28 -24.76
C THR A 251 -13.24 -35.72 -24.83
N ILE A 252 -13.66 -36.29 -23.68
CA ILE A 252 -14.28 -37.62 -23.63
C ILE A 252 -15.59 -37.67 -24.45
N TYR A 253 -16.42 -36.64 -24.28
CA TYR A 253 -17.66 -36.52 -25.04
C TYR A 253 -17.42 -36.53 -26.57
N LEU A 254 -16.45 -35.74 -27.06
CA LEU A 254 -16.06 -35.71 -28.46
C LEU A 254 -15.54 -37.07 -28.94
N GLY A 255 -14.76 -37.76 -28.10
CA GLY A 255 -14.23 -39.12 -28.34
C GLY A 255 -15.36 -40.14 -28.50
N ILE A 256 -16.30 -40.20 -27.56
CA ILE A 256 -17.44 -41.11 -27.57
C ILE A 256 -18.32 -40.81 -28.78
N ASN A 257 -18.60 -39.54 -29.04
CA ASN A 257 -19.43 -39.13 -30.20
C ASN A 257 -18.80 -39.60 -31.53
N LYS A 258 -17.47 -39.48 -31.67
CA LYS A 258 -16.73 -39.92 -32.86
C LYS A 258 -16.76 -41.47 -33.02
N LEU A 259 -16.58 -42.20 -31.93
CA LEU A 259 -16.44 -43.64 -31.96
C LEU A 259 -17.78 -44.37 -32.12
N TYR A 260 -18.85 -43.88 -31.51
CA TYR A 260 -20.11 -44.62 -31.44
C TYR A 260 -21.22 -44.01 -32.26
N PHE A 261 -21.28 -42.66 -32.43
CA PHE A 261 -22.42 -42.02 -33.05
C PHE A 261 -22.15 -41.45 -34.45
N ASN A 262 -20.94 -40.98 -34.73
CA ASN A 262 -20.62 -40.27 -35.98
C ASN A 262 -19.24 -40.72 -36.54
N GLN A 263 -19.11 -42.00 -36.89
CA GLN A 263 -17.83 -42.57 -37.35
C GLN A 263 -17.33 -41.96 -38.66
N GLU A 264 -18.20 -41.52 -39.58
CA GLU A 264 -17.86 -40.86 -40.84
C GLU A 264 -17.62 -39.34 -40.71
N ALA A 265 -17.89 -38.77 -39.54
CA ALA A 265 -17.68 -37.33 -39.31
C ALA A 265 -16.18 -36.94 -39.33
N ARG A 266 -15.92 -35.65 -39.49
CA ARG A 266 -14.54 -35.07 -39.46
C ARG A 266 -13.72 -35.60 -38.28
N LEU A 267 -12.42 -35.67 -38.45
CA LEU A 267 -11.47 -36.03 -37.38
C LEU A 267 -11.69 -35.09 -36.17
N ILE A 268 -11.47 -35.62 -34.96
CA ILE A 268 -11.61 -34.83 -33.73
C ILE A 268 -10.71 -33.60 -33.77
N THR A 269 -9.48 -33.75 -34.32
CA THR A 269 -8.51 -32.66 -34.50
C THR A 269 -8.91 -31.60 -35.53
N GLN A 270 -9.91 -31.88 -36.37
CA GLN A 270 -10.44 -30.90 -37.34
C GLN A 270 -11.63 -30.13 -36.76
N ARG A 271 -12.05 -30.41 -35.53
CA ARG A 271 -13.17 -29.75 -34.87
C ARG A 271 -12.66 -28.62 -34.01
N PRO A 272 -13.16 -27.38 -34.14
CA PRO A 272 -12.75 -26.25 -33.30
C PRO A 272 -12.98 -26.53 -31.81
N GLU A 273 -13.99 -27.30 -31.46
CA GLU A 273 -14.39 -27.66 -30.09
C GLU A 273 -13.30 -28.44 -29.37
N PHE A 274 -12.53 -29.25 -30.08
CA PHE A 274 -11.39 -29.97 -29.52
C PHE A 274 -10.30 -29.03 -29.01
N TYR A 275 -10.00 -27.98 -29.76
CA TYR A 275 -9.00 -26.99 -29.35
C TYR A 275 -9.46 -26.16 -28.14
N VAL A 276 -10.75 -25.86 -28.06
CA VAL A 276 -11.35 -25.21 -26.88
C VAL A 276 -11.19 -26.10 -25.65
N ALA A 277 -11.51 -27.39 -25.76
CA ALA A 277 -11.33 -28.34 -24.66
C ALA A 277 -9.86 -28.46 -24.23
N LEU A 278 -8.95 -28.59 -25.19
CA LEU A 278 -7.50 -28.69 -24.93
C LEU A 278 -6.96 -27.42 -24.26
N THR A 279 -7.31 -26.25 -24.77
CA THR A 279 -6.92 -24.97 -24.17
C THR A 279 -7.44 -24.83 -22.75
N THR A 280 -8.70 -25.23 -22.51
CA THR A 280 -9.29 -25.22 -21.16
C THR A 280 -8.53 -26.13 -20.19
N MET A 281 -8.11 -27.31 -20.63
CA MET A 281 -7.28 -28.22 -19.82
C MET A 281 -5.92 -27.63 -19.50
N ILE A 282 -5.25 -27.03 -20.50
CA ILE A 282 -3.92 -26.41 -20.32
C ILE A 282 -4.03 -25.25 -19.33
N LEU A 283 -5.01 -24.36 -19.48
CA LEU A 283 -5.25 -23.26 -18.55
C LEU A 283 -5.59 -23.77 -17.15
N GLY A 284 -6.38 -24.85 -17.05
CA GLY A 284 -6.69 -25.48 -15.77
C GLY A 284 -5.45 -25.99 -15.04
N ALA A 285 -4.56 -26.67 -15.77
CA ALA A 285 -3.27 -27.13 -15.21
C ALA A 285 -2.38 -25.95 -14.78
N GLN A 286 -2.29 -24.89 -15.57
CA GLN A 286 -1.54 -23.68 -15.23
C GLN A 286 -2.08 -22.99 -13.97
N PHE A 287 -3.40 -22.87 -13.85
CA PHE A 287 -4.02 -22.32 -12.64
C PHE A 287 -3.72 -23.17 -11.41
N PHE A 288 -3.82 -24.48 -11.52
CA PHE A 288 -3.51 -25.39 -10.42
C PHE A 288 -2.05 -25.25 -9.95
N ILE A 289 -1.10 -25.23 -10.90
CA ILE A 289 0.33 -25.03 -10.61
C ILE A 289 0.57 -23.66 -9.99
N ALA A 290 -0.05 -22.58 -10.52
CA ALA A 290 0.07 -21.24 -9.96
C ALA A 290 -0.41 -21.17 -8.50
N GLY A 291 -1.53 -21.85 -8.19
CA GLY A 291 -2.04 -21.96 -6.83
C GLY A 291 -1.06 -22.67 -5.89
N PHE A 292 -0.48 -23.77 -6.35
CA PHE A 292 0.50 -24.55 -5.59
C PHE A 292 1.78 -23.77 -5.32
N ILE A 293 2.33 -23.09 -6.34
CA ILE A 293 3.51 -22.23 -6.19
C ILE A 293 3.21 -21.08 -5.21
N GLY A 294 2.04 -20.44 -5.35
CA GLY A 294 1.63 -19.37 -4.42
C GLY A 294 1.55 -19.85 -2.98
N GLU A 295 1.04 -21.06 -2.72
CA GLU A 295 0.97 -21.63 -1.37
C GLU A 295 2.36 -21.90 -0.79
N ILE A 296 3.31 -22.41 -1.60
CA ILE A 296 4.71 -22.64 -1.19
C ILE A 296 5.38 -21.31 -0.83
N LEU A 297 5.27 -20.29 -1.70
CA LEU A 297 5.89 -18.99 -1.48
C LEU A 297 5.43 -18.35 -0.17
N ILE A 298 4.12 -18.45 0.13
CA ILE A 298 3.57 -17.88 1.37
C ILE A 298 4.08 -18.63 2.61
N ARG A 299 4.25 -19.93 2.54
CA ARG A 299 4.82 -20.70 3.66
C ARG A 299 6.26 -20.31 3.99
N HIS A 300 7.06 -19.99 2.99
CA HIS A 300 8.43 -19.52 3.18
C HIS A 300 8.53 -18.04 3.64
N SER A 301 7.49 -17.23 3.39
CA SER A 301 7.45 -15.81 3.71
C SER A 301 6.94 -15.51 5.13
N LYS A 302 6.33 -16.45 5.82
CA LYS A 302 5.78 -16.24 7.16
C LYS A 302 6.87 -16.39 8.23
N GLY A 303 7.58 -15.28 8.52
CA GLY A 303 8.20 -15.08 9.82
C GLY A 303 7.11 -15.08 10.91
N CYS A 304 7.29 -15.89 11.95
CA CYS A 304 6.37 -15.96 13.08
C CYS A 304 6.47 -14.67 13.90
N LEU A 305 5.42 -13.82 13.86
CA LEU A 305 5.31 -12.70 14.79
C LEU A 305 4.73 -13.22 16.11
N LEU A 306 5.61 -13.64 16.99
CA LEU A 306 5.25 -13.93 18.40
C LEU A 306 5.45 -12.65 19.21
N TYR A 307 4.35 -12.07 19.70
CA TYR A 307 4.40 -11.09 20.78
C TYR A 307 4.50 -11.86 22.11
N THR A 308 5.65 -11.78 22.77
CA THR A 308 5.76 -12.17 24.16
C THR A 308 5.45 -10.99 25.06
N SER A 309 4.69 -11.18 26.12
CA SER A 309 4.33 -10.14 27.08
C SER A 309 5.50 -9.71 27.99
N ASP A 310 6.65 -10.36 27.87
CA ASP A 310 7.85 -10.05 28.65
C ASP A 310 8.84 -9.28 27.79
N ALA A 311 9.02 -8.01 28.14
CA ALA A 311 9.95 -7.07 27.52
C ALA A 311 11.46 -7.40 27.72
N ALA A 312 11.81 -8.65 28.06
CA ALA A 312 13.16 -9.05 28.43
C ALA A 312 13.88 -9.96 27.43
N ASP A 313 13.20 -10.49 26.39
CA ASP A 313 13.83 -11.41 25.44
C ASP A 313 13.63 -10.97 23.98
N ASP A 314 14.52 -10.13 23.50
CA ASP A 314 14.78 -9.92 22.06
C ASP A 314 15.47 -11.17 21.47
N THR A 315 14.80 -12.32 21.52
CA THR A 315 15.27 -13.49 20.75
C THR A 315 14.67 -13.41 19.35
N PRO A 316 15.52 -13.33 18.30
CA PRO A 316 15.02 -13.43 16.93
C PRO A 316 14.37 -14.81 16.72
N CYS A 317 13.22 -14.85 16.07
CA CYS A 317 12.62 -16.11 15.64
C CYS A 317 13.66 -16.93 14.86
N VAL A 318 13.98 -18.11 15.37
CA VAL A 318 14.80 -19.08 14.63
C VAL A 318 13.90 -19.69 13.57
N ASP A 319 14.30 -19.58 12.30
CA ASP A 319 13.67 -20.30 11.19
C ASP A 319 13.75 -21.81 11.46
N LEU A 320 12.59 -22.45 11.57
CA LEU A 320 12.44 -23.90 11.57
C LEU A 320 12.08 -24.36 10.16
#